data_230f9d6f8b6198c702dcca348f246d89
#
_entry.id   230f9d6f8b6198c702dcca348f246d89
#
_cell.length_a   1.000
_cell.length_b   1.000
_cell.length_c   1.000
_cell.angle_alpha   90.00
_cell.angle_beta   90.00
_cell.angle_gamma   90.00
#
_symmetry.space_group_name_H-M   'P 1'
#
loop_
_entity.id
_entity.type
_entity.pdbx_description
1 polymer ?
#
loop_
_entity_poly.entity_id
_entity_poly.type
_entity_poly.pdbx_seq_one_letter_code
_entity_poly.pdbx_strand_id
1 'polypeptide(L)'
;MVKLIILDFDGTLGDTRANIVLTMRQTLAKLGYPEQDEETIAATIGVPLEKGFEQMLPGIDADGVALCARTYRAIFAENRKSLIPGVFPHVPETLAALQEAGYVLTIASSRSYGSLKEFLQEMGLAPYITYVLGANSVTHAKPHPEPVLKTMADLGFQADETLVVGDMPVDIQMGKGAGARTCAVTYGNASRADLAAAGPDCIIDDFSQMLDIDLT
;
A
#
# COMPACT_ATOMS: atom_id res chain seq x y z
N MET A 1 8.18 6.28 22.40
CA MET A 1 9.01 5.21 21.73
C MET A 1 8.12 4.34 20.87
N VAL A 2 8.41 4.25 19.57
CA VAL A 2 7.66 3.41 18.62
C VAL A 2 7.84 1.93 18.96
N LYS A 3 6.77 1.16 18.84
CA LYS A 3 6.73 -0.30 19.04
C LYS A 3 5.96 -1.01 17.93
N LEU A 4 5.03 -0.30 17.30
CA LEU A 4 4.19 -0.76 16.20
C LEU A 4 4.58 -0.04 14.91
N ILE A 5 4.87 -0.80 13.85
CA ILE A 5 5.10 -0.27 12.50
C ILE A 5 4.01 -0.82 11.58
N ILE A 6 3.24 0.08 10.98
CA ILE A 6 2.17 -0.22 10.03
C ILE A 6 2.68 0.14 8.64
N LEU A 7 2.84 -0.85 7.79
CA LEU A 7 3.44 -0.75 6.47
C LEU A 7 2.35 -0.77 5.39
N ASP A 8 2.47 0.07 4.37
CA ASP A 8 1.77 -0.21 3.12
C ASP A 8 2.46 -1.37 2.37
N PHE A 9 1.82 -1.87 1.31
CA PHE A 9 2.32 -3.01 0.54
C PHE A 9 2.78 -2.61 -0.88
N ASP A 10 1.85 -2.10 -1.72
CA ASP A 10 2.11 -1.82 -3.14
C ASP A 10 2.92 -0.53 -3.30
N GLY A 11 4.18 -0.62 -3.69
CA GLY A 11 5.09 0.54 -3.79
C GLY A 11 5.93 0.78 -2.51
N THR A 12 5.63 0.04 -1.43
CA THR A 12 6.39 0.14 -0.16
C THR A 12 7.20 -1.12 0.12
N LEU A 13 6.58 -2.29 0.13
CA LEU A 13 7.24 -3.59 0.30
C LEU A 13 7.36 -4.32 -1.04
N GLY A 14 6.28 -4.35 -1.82
CA GLY A 14 6.18 -5.03 -3.10
C GLY A 14 6.33 -4.08 -4.29
N ASP A 15 7.22 -4.42 -5.21
CA ASP A 15 7.35 -3.76 -6.52
C ASP A 15 6.29 -4.31 -7.48
N THR A 16 5.07 -3.81 -7.34
CA THR A 16 3.88 -4.28 -8.05
C THR A 16 3.43 -3.36 -9.18
N ARG A 17 4.09 -2.20 -9.36
CA ARG A 17 3.69 -1.14 -10.31
C ARG A 17 3.49 -1.68 -11.73
N ALA A 18 4.49 -2.38 -12.27
CA ALA A 18 4.43 -2.89 -13.64
C ALA A 18 3.23 -3.83 -13.88
N ASN A 19 2.95 -4.69 -12.90
CA ASN A 19 1.80 -5.62 -12.97
C ASN A 19 0.47 -4.87 -12.89
N ILE A 20 0.35 -3.89 -12.00
CA ILE A 20 -0.87 -3.08 -11.85
C ILE A 20 -1.12 -2.27 -13.13
N VAL A 21 -0.10 -1.58 -13.67
CA VAL A 21 -0.21 -0.76 -14.88
C VAL A 21 -0.60 -1.62 -16.08
N LEU A 22 0.07 -2.75 -16.30
CA LEU A 22 -0.26 -3.68 -17.38
C LEU A 22 -1.72 -4.16 -17.27
N THR A 23 -2.13 -4.58 -16.09
CA THR A 23 -3.47 -5.11 -15.85
C THR A 23 -4.54 -4.03 -16.08
N MET A 24 -4.26 -2.80 -15.63
CA MET A 24 -5.18 -1.67 -15.82
C MET A 24 -5.37 -1.37 -17.29
N ARG A 25 -4.28 -1.25 -18.07
CA ARG A 25 -4.33 -1.04 -19.53
C ARG A 25 -5.11 -2.15 -20.25
N GLN A 26 -4.85 -3.40 -19.91
CA GLN A 26 -5.57 -4.53 -20.49
C GLN A 26 -7.06 -4.52 -20.13
N THR A 27 -7.42 -4.08 -18.92
CA THR A 27 -8.80 -3.94 -18.47
C THR A 27 -9.52 -2.88 -19.29
N LEU A 28 -8.94 -1.69 -19.41
CA LEU A 28 -9.51 -0.58 -20.18
C LEU A 28 -9.68 -0.97 -21.66
N ALA A 29 -8.67 -1.55 -22.28
CA ALA A 29 -8.71 -2.00 -23.67
C ALA A 29 -9.80 -3.07 -23.89
N LYS A 30 -9.91 -4.07 -22.99
CA LYS A 30 -10.90 -5.13 -23.08
C LYS A 30 -12.34 -4.63 -23.00
N LEU A 31 -12.57 -3.55 -22.24
CA LEU A 31 -13.89 -2.97 -22.03
C LEU A 31 -14.19 -1.80 -22.98
N GLY A 32 -13.23 -1.43 -23.86
CA GLY A 32 -13.41 -0.35 -24.83
C GLY A 32 -13.33 1.06 -24.21
N TYR A 33 -12.75 1.21 -23.05
CA TYR A 33 -12.48 2.52 -22.44
C TYR A 33 -11.22 3.16 -23.04
N PRO A 34 -11.10 4.51 -22.99
CA PRO A 34 -9.92 5.21 -23.44
C PRO A 34 -8.65 4.71 -22.74
N GLU A 35 -7.56 4.62 -23.50
CA GLU A 35 -6.24 4.32 -22.95
C GLU A 35 -5.82 5.45 -22.00
N GLN A 36 -5.17 5.05 -20.90
CA GLN A 36 -4.58 5.98 -19.92
C GLN A 36 -3.05 5.82 -19.93
N ASP A 37 -2.34 6.92 -19.73
CA ASP A 37 -0.90 6.87 -19.57
C ASP A 37 -0.49 6.23 -18.23
N GLU A 38 0.79 5.87 -18.15
CA GLU A 38 1.30 5.17 -16.98
C GLU A 38 1.23 6.00 -15.70
N GLU A 39 1.46 7.31 -15.81
CA GLU A 39 1.47 8.22 -14.67
C GLU A 39 0.06 8.37 -14.09
N THR A 40 -0.94 8.51 -14.96
CA THR A 40 -2.35 8.54 -14.58
C THR A 40 -2.76 7.26 -13.84
N ILE A 41 -2.34 6.09 -14.35
CA ILE A 41 -2.61 4.82 -13.70
C ILE A 41 -1.88 4.71 -12.36
N ALA A 42 -0.58 5.04 -12.33
CA ALA A 42 0.23 4.95 -11.12
C ALA A 42 -0.29 5.86 -9.99
N ALA A 43 -0.83 7.02 -10.32
CA ALA A 43 -1.44 7.93 -9.34
C ALA A 43 -2.67 7.32 -8.64
N THR A 44 -3.26 6.24 -9.18
CA THR A 44 -4.36 5.50 -8.53
C THR A 44 -3.89 4.32 -7.66
N ILE A 45 -2.59 4.00 -7.66
CA ILE A 45 -2.04 2.98 -6.76
C ILE A 45 -2.13 3.52 -5.33
N GLY A 46 -2.53 2.69 -4.39
CA GLY A 46 -2.71 3.11 -2.99
C GLY A 46 -4.14 3.52 -2.62
N VAL A 47 -5.03 3.78 -3.61
CA VAL A 47 -6.46 3.92 -3.34
C VAL A 47 -7.22 2.62 -3.64
N PRO A 48 -8.45 2.43 -3.11
CA PRO A 48 -9.28 1.28 -3.48
C PRO A 48 -9.50 1.18 -4.99
N LEU A 49 -9.49 -0.04 -5.53
CA LEU A 49 -9.55 -0.30 -6.98
C LEU A 49 -10.72 0.41 -7.67
N GLU A 50 -11.90 0.36 -7.06
CA GLU A 50 -13.12 1.00 -7.56
C GLU A 50 -12.95 2.53 -7.65
N LYS A 51 -12.32 3.13 -6.63
CA LYS A 51 -11.99 4.56 -6.62
C LYS A 51 -10.98 4.95 -7.69
N GLY A 52 -10.00 4.08 -7.95
CA GLY A 52 -9.05 4.26 -9.04
C GLY A 52 -9.76 4.36 -10.40
N PHE A 53 -10.74 3.50 -10.68
CA PHE A 53 -11.55 3.58 -11.91
C PHE A 53 -12.41 4.84 -11.98
N GLU A 54 -13.04 5.26 -10.88
CA GLU A 54 -13.79 6.52 -10.82
C GLU A 54 -12.92 7.75 -11.15
N GLN A 55 -11.66 7.75 -10.67
CA GLN A 55 -10.71 8.83 -10.92
C GLN A 55 -10.24 8.86 -12.38
N MET A 56 -9.94 7.68 -12.97
CA MET A 56 -9.45 7.58 -14.35
C MET A 56 -10.52 7.76 -15.40
N LEU A 57 -11.78 7.48 -15.08
CA LEU A 57 -12.90 7.46 -16.02
C LEU A 57 -14.02 8.41 -15.53
N PRO A 58 -13.84 9.73 -15.63
CA PRO A 58 -14.86 10.68 -15.19
C PRO A 58 -16.23 10.41 -15.85
N GLY A 59 -17.26 10.27 -15.02
CA GLY A 59 -18.63 9.98 -15.47
C GLY A 59 -18.97 8.50 -15.64
N ILE A 60 -18.08 7.58 -15.31
CA ILE A 60 -18.39 6.15 -15.23
C ILE A 60 -19.48 5.91 -14.16
N ASP A 61 -20.46 5.10 -14.47
CA ASP A 61 -21.50 4.74 -13.50
C ASP A 61 -21.07 3.56 -12.59
N ALA A 62 -21.85 3.29 -11.57
CA ALA A 62 -21.54 2.25 -10.59
C ALA A 62 -21.42 0.84 -11.21
N ASP A 63 -22.25 0.54 -12.23
CA ASP A 63 -22.21 -0.75 -12.93
C ASP A 63 -20.93 -0.88 -13.76
N GLY A 64 -20.50 0.19 -14.43
CA GLY A 64 -19.25 0.27 -15.15
C GLY A 64 -18.04 0.09 -14.23
N VAL A 65 -18.02 0.77 -13.07
CA VAL A 65 -16.98 0.59 -12.04
C VAL A 65 -16.91 -0.86 -11.58
N ALA A 66 -18.05 -1.47 -11.27
CA ALA A 66 -18.10 -2.86 -10.84
C ALA A 66 -17.64 -3.83 -11.93
N LEU A 67 -17.96 -3.55 -13.20
CA LEU A 67 -17.48 -4.34 -14.34
C LEU A 67 -15.96 -4.21 -14.52
N CYS A 68 -15.44 -2.99 -14.46
CA CYS A 68 -13.99 -2.74 -14.50
C CYS A 68 -13.25 -3.49 -13.41
N ALA A 69 -13.73 -3.39 -12.16
CA ALA A 69 -13.08 -4.04 -11.02
C ALA A 69 -13.10 -5.58 -11.14
N ARG A 70 -14.22 -6.18 -11.58
CA ARG A 70 -14.28 -7.63 -11.84
C ARG A 70 -13.31 -8.06 -12.94
N THR A 71 -13.30 -7.31 -14.04
CA THR A 71 -12.44 -7.60 -15.19
C THR A 71 -10.96 -7.47 -14.82
N TYR A 72 -10.61 -6.41 -14.09
CA TYR A 72 -9.25 -6.21 -13.56
C TYR A 72 -8.80 -7.40 -12.70
N ARG A 73 -9.62 -7.83 -11.74
CA ARG A 73 -9.26 -8.97 -10.85
C ARG A 73 -9.02 -10.25 -11.62
N ALA A 74 -9.82 -10.52 -12.66
CA ALA A 74 -9.64 -11.69 -13.52
C ALA A 74 -8.35 -11.61 -14.34
N ILE A 75 -8.04 -10.46 -14.96
CA ILE A 75 -6.81 -10.24 -15.73
C ILE A 75 -5.59 -10.28 -14.82
N PHE A 76 -5.69 -9.65 -13.63
CA PHE A 76 -4.61 -9.64 -12.65
C PHE A 76 -4.20 -11.05 -12.21
N ALA A 77 -5.18 -11.91 -11.97
CA ALA A 77 -4.94 -13.32 -11.63
C ALA A 77 -4.21 -14.11 -12.73
N GLU A 78 -4.45 -13.77 -14.01
CA GLU A 78 -3.69 -14.35 -15.12
C GLU A 78 -2.29 -13.75 -15.25
N ASN A 79 -2.16 -12.44 -15.16
CA ASN A 79 -0.87 -11.74 -15.30
C ASN A 79 0.13 -12.19 -14.21
N ARG A 80 -0.32 -12.45 -13.00
CA ARG A 80 0.53 -12.94 -11.89
C ARG A 80 1.29 -14.22 -12.22
N LYS A 81 0.75 -15.06 -13.11
CA LYS A 81 1.38 -16.33 -13.49
C LYS A 81 2.66 -16.13 -14.30
N SER A 82 2.76 -15.02 -15.02
CA SER A 82 3.89 -14.72 -15.91
C SER A 82 4.70 -13.50 -15.47
N LEU A 83 4.08 -12.53 -14.82
CA LEU A 83 4.70 -11.34 -14.28
C LEU A 83 4.60 -11.37 -12.77
N ILE A 84 5.56 -12.05 -12.14
CA ILE A 84 5.62 -12.18 -10.68
C ILE A 84 6.25 -10.91 -10.12
N PRO A 85 5.52 -10.11 -9.33
CA PRO A 85 6.10 -8.92 -8.69
C PRO A 85 7.20 -9.32 -7.70
N GLY A 86 8.26 -8.51 -7.63
CA GLY A 86 9.33 -8.67 -6.64
C GLY A 86 9.05 -7.90 -5.35
N VAL A 87 9.95 -8.03 -4.39
CA VAL A 87 10.06 -7.12 -3.24
C VAL A 87 11.10 -6.05 -3.57
N PHE A 88 10.93 -4.86 -3.00
CA PHE A 88 11.95 -3.81 -3.12
C PHE A 88 13.26 -4.24 -2.44
N PRO A 89 14.41 -3.68 -2.89
CA PRO A 89 15.70 -3.95 -2.26
C PRO A 89 15.67 -3.73 -0.75
N HIS A 90 16.40 -4.54 -0.02
CA HIS A 90 16.60 -4.49 1.43
C HIS A 90 15.34 -4.69 2.29
N VAL A 91 14.16 -4.97 1.69
CA VAL A 91 12.92 -5.18 2.45
C VAL A 91 13.00 -6.41 3.36
N PRO A 92 13.37 -7.63 2.88
CA PRO A 92 13.36 -8.80 3.74
C PRO A 92 14.32 -8.70 4.93
N GLU A 93 15.55 -8.22 4.69
CA GLU A 93 16.58 -8.07 5.72
C GLU A 93 16.19 -7.03 6.77
N THR A 94 15.61 -5.92 6.33
CA THR A 94 15.18 -4.85 7.23
C THR A 94 13.99 -5.27 8.08
N LEU A 95 13.01 -5.97 7.50
CA LEU A 95 11.89 -6.53 8.27
C LEU A 95 12.37 -7.52 9.32
N ALA A 96 13.34 -8.39 8.97
CA ALA A 96 13.95 -9.32 9.91
C ALA A 96 14.63 -8.57 11.08
N ALA A 97 15.46 -7.56 10.77
CA ALA A 97 16.16 -6.78 11.79
C ALA A 97 15.20 -6.00 12.71
N LEU A 98 14.14 -5.41 12.15
CA LEU A 98 13.10 -4.73 12.92
C LEU A 98 12.36 -5.70 13.85
N GLN A 99 12.03 -6.89 13.36
CA GLN A 99 11.38 -7.93 14.17
C GLN A 99 12.31 -8.41 15.30
N GLU A 100 13.60 -8.64 15.02
CA GLU A 100 14.61 -8.99 16.03
C GLU A 100 14.80 -7.89 17.08
N ALA A 101 14.67 -6.62 16.67
CA ALA A 101 14.68 -5.48 17.59
C ALA A 101 13.39 -5.34 18.44
N GLY A 102 12.39 -6.20 18.20
CA GLY A 102 11.17 -6.27 19.00
C GLY A 102 10.01 -5.40 18.49
N TYR A 103 10.11 -4.83 17.28
CA TYR A 103 8.98 -4.12 16.67
C TYR A 103 7.89 -5.07 16.21
N VAL A 104 6.64 -4.70 16.41
CA VAL A 104 5.48 -5.38 15.84
C VAL A 104 5.22 -4.83 14.45
N LEU A 105 5.33 -5.67 13.41
CA LEU A 105 5.18 -5.29 12.02
C LEU A 105 3.83 -5.74 11.50
N THR A 106 3.10 -4.80 10.88
CA THR A 106 1.74 -5.02 10.39
C THR A 106 1.55 -4.38 9.01
N ILE A 107 0.48 -4.75 8.31
CA ILE A 107 0.15 -4.18 7.00
C ILE A 107 -1.24 -3.53 7.04
N ALA A 108 -1.32 -2.33 6.44
CA ALA A 108 -2.56 -1.68 6.05
C ALA A 108 -2.47 -1.29 4.57
N SER A 109 -3.25 -1.94 3.70
CA SER A 109 -3.19 -1.75 2.25
C SER A 109 -4.59 -1.61 1.63
N SER A 110 -4.65 -0.94 0.48
CA SER A 110 -5.85 -0.86 -0.36
C SER A 110 -6.13 -2.12 -1.18
N ARG A 111 -5.23 -3.10 -1.11
CA ARG A 111 -5.42 -4.44 -1.67
C ARG A 111 -6.38 -5.28 -0.80
N SER A 112 -7.09 -6.23 -1.38
CA SER A 112 -7.92 -7.15 -0.59
C SER A 112 -7.07 -8.04 0.34
N TYR A 113 -7.61 -8.38 1.50
CA TYR A 113 -6.95 -9.26 2.48
C TYR A 113 -6.46 -10.58 1.88
N GLY A 114 -7.29 -11.24 1.05
CA GLY A 114 -6.91 -12.51 0.42
C GLY A 114 -5.69 -12.37 -0.49
N SER A 115 -5.68 -11.32 -1.34
CA SER A 115 -4.55 -11.02 -2.22
C SER A 115 -3.27 -10.69 -1.43
N LEU A 116 -3.39 -9.93 -0.34
CA LEU A 116 -2.24 -9.63 0.53
C LEU A 116 -1.61 -10.89 1.12
N LYS A 117 -2.44 -11.79 1.66
CA LYS A 117 -1.94 -13.06 2.23
C LYS A 117 -1.19 -13.90 1.20
N GLU A 118 -1.71 -13.98 -0.02
CA GLU A 118 -1.03 -14.71 -1.10
C GLU A 118 0.32 -14.08 -1.43
N PHE A 119 0.38 -12.76 -1.62
CA PHE A 119 1.64 -12.07 -1.92
C PHE A 119 2.66 -12.17 -0.79
N LEU A 120 2.24 -12.02 0.46
CA LEU A 120 3.13 -12.16 1.61
C LEU A 120 3.77 -13.56 1.67
N GLN A 121 3.01 -14.59 1.34
CA GLN A 121 3.54 -15.97 1.27
C GLN A 121 4.49 -16.15 0.09
N GLU A 122 4.09 -15.74 -1.11
CA GLU A 122 4.88 -15.88 -2.34
C GLU A 122 6.20 -15.10 -2.28
N MET A 123 6.19 -13.93 -1.65
CA MET A 123 7.37 -13.07 -1.47
C MET A 123 8.20 -13.43 -0.23
N GLY A 124 7.79 -14.43 0.56
CA GLY A 124 8.50 -14.82 1.78
C GLY A 124 8.43 -13.81 2.93
N LEU A 125 7.49 -12.86 2.88
CA LEU A 125 7.34 -11.80 3.89
C LEU A 125 6.40 -12.18 5.05
N ALA A 126 5.58 -13.22 4.86
CA ALA A 126 4.60 -13.65 5.86
C ALA A 126 5.18 -13.90 7.29
N PRO A 127 6.41 -14.43 7.46
CA PRO A 127 6.97 -14.66 8.79
C PRO A 127 7.20 -13.39 9.62
N TYR A 128 7.36 -12.23 8.95
CA TYR A 128 7.65 -10.97 9.63
C TYR A 128 6.38 -10.21 10.04
N ILE A 129 5.23 -10.53 9.44
CA ILE A 129 4.00 -9.74 9.58
C ILE A 129 3.04 -10.37 10.58
N THR A 130 2.77 -9.64 11.66
CA THR A 130 1.90 -10.10 12.76
C THR A 130 0.42 -9.90 12.46
N TYR A 131 0.05 -8.81 11.75
CA TYR A 131 -1.34 -8.44 11.50
C TYR A 131 -1.51 -7.80 10.13
N VAL A 132 -2.62 -8.09 9.46
CA VAL A 132 -2.88 -7.63 8.08
C VAL A 132 -4.28 -7.06 7.97
N LEU A 133 -4.40 -5.83 7.47
CA LEU A 133 -5.65 -5.23 7.04
C LEU A 133 -5.60 -4.93 5.54
N GLY A 134 -6.57 -5.47 4.81
CA GLY A 134 -6.84 -5.11 3.42
C GLY A 134 -8.04 -4.16 3.32
N ALA A 135 -8.32 -3.67 2.10
CA ALA A 135 -9.45 -2.78 1.84
C ALA A 135 -10.80 -3.33 2.33
N ASN A 136 -10.98 -4.65 2.30
CA ASN A 136 -12.21 -5.32 2.76
C ASN A 136 -12.20 -5.67 4.26
N SER A 137 -11.21 -5.20 5.02
CA SER A 137 -11.09 -5.38 6.47
C SER A 137 -11.61 -4.17 7.25
N VAL A 138 -11.93 -3.08 6.57
CA VAL A 138 -12.34 -1.78 7.14
C VAL A 138 -13.54 -1.23 6.38
N THR A 139 -14.26 -0.29 7.00
CA THR A 139 -15.35 0.44 6.36
C THR A 139 -14.85 1.60 5.52
N HIS A 140 -13.84 2.31 6.03
CA HIS A 140 -13.23 3.46 5.37
C HIS A 140 -11.75 3.17 5.10
N ALA A 141 -11.43 3.05 3.81
CA ALA A 141 -10.05 2.84 3.37
C ALA A 141 -9.24 4.15 3.41
N LYS A 142 -7.92 4.05 3.16
CA LYS A 142 -7.00 5.19 2.97
C LYS A 142 -7.64 6.27 2.07
N PRO A 143 -7.53 7.55 2.41
CA PRO A 143 -6.72 8.18 3.46
C PRO A 143 -7.38 8.24 4.84
N HIS A 144 -8.55 7.60 5.05
CA HIS A 144 -9.23 7.59 6.34
C HIS A 144 -8.35 6.87 7.39
N PRO A 145 -8.29 7.34 8.65
CA PRO A 145 -7.42 6.76 9.68
C PRO A 145 -7.88 5.40 10.22
N GLU A 146 -9.06 4.90 9.82
CA GLU A 146 -9.64 3.66 10.36
C GLU A 146 -8.69 2.47 10.32
N PRO A 147 -7.89 2.19 9.25
CA PRO A 147 -6.98 1.05 9.26
C PRO A 147 -5.92 1.14 10.36
N VAL A 148 -5.40 2.35 10.64
CA VAL A 148 -4.40 2.57 11.70
C VAL A 148 -5.07 2.46 13.07
N LEU A 149 -6.20 3.15 13.26
CA LEU A 149 -6.97 3.10 14.53
C LEU A 149 -7.38 1.69 14.89
N LYS A 150 -7.85 0.91 13.89
CA LYS A 150 -8.22 -0.48 14.08
C LYS A 150 -7.03 -1.35 14.45
N THR A 151 -5.89 -1.21 13.76
CA THR A 151 -4.67 -1.96 14.07
C THR A 151 -4.21 -1.68 15.50
N MET A 152 -4.18 -0.40 15.90
CA MET A 152 -3.81 0.00 17.27
C MET A 152 -4.77 -0.60 18.30
N ALA A 153 -6.08 -0.52 18.06
CA ALA A 153 -7.09 -1.05 18.99
C ALA A 153 -7.00 -2.58 19.14
N ASP A 154 -6.87 -3.30 18.01
CA ASP A 154 -6.83 -4.77 18.00
C ASP A 154 -5.55 -5.32 18.65
N LEU A 155 -4.43 -4.57 18.59
CA LEU A 155 -3.14 -4.99 19.13
C LEU A 155 -2.75 -4.30 20.46
N GLY A 156 -3.53 -3.33 20.91
CA GLY A 156 -3.32 -2.67 22.21
C GLY A 156 -2.22 -1.60 22.21
N PHE A 157 -1.95 -0.94 21.07
CA PHE A 157 -0.97 0.13 20.95
C PHE A 157 -1.62 1.52 20.95
N GLN A 158 -0.82 2.54 21.27
CA GLN A 158 -1.21 3.95 21.23
C GLN A 158 -0.59 4.66 20.02
N ALA A 159 -1.11 5.85 19.69
CA ALA A 159 -0.64 6.61 18.53
C ALA A 159 0.84 7.01 18.63
N ASP A 160 1.31 7.41 19.82
CA ASP A 160 2.72 7.77 20.09
C ASP A 160 3.67 6.56 20.09
N GLU A 161 3.15 5.33 20.07
CA GLU A 161 3.89 4.08 19.91
C GLU A 161 3.87 3.57 18.47
N THR A 162 3.21 4.28 17.53
CA THR A 162 2.91 3.80 16.18
C THR A 162 3.61 4.65 15.11
N LEU A 163 4.23 3.97 14.14
CA LEU A 163 4.75 4.54 12.90
C LEU A 163 4.01 3.97 11.71
N VAL A 164 3.54 4.82 10.81
CA VAL A 164 2.97 4.44 9.51
C VAL A 164 3.99 4.70 8.41
N VAL A 165 4.24 3.71 7.56
CA VAL A 165 5.21 3.81 6.45
C VAL A 165 4.48 3.54 5.13
N GLY A 166 4.66 4.42 4.14
CA GLY A 166 4.05 4.26 2.83
C GLY A 166 4.69 5.13 1.76
N ASP A 167 4.35 4.86 0.52
CA ASP A 167 4.89 5.53 -0.68
C ASP A 167 3.93 6.54 -1.31
N MET A 168 2.73 6.68 -0.75
CA MET A 168 1.70 7.58 -1.28
C MET A 168 1.24 8.61 -0.25
N PRO A 169 0.83 9.83 -0.67
CA PRO A 169 0.25 10.83 0.23
C PRO A 169 -0.91 10.31 1.09
N VAL A 170 -1.70 9.37 0.59
CA VAL A 170 -2.82 8.77 1.33
C VAL A 170 -2.37 7.95 2.55
N ASP A 171 -1.16 7.39 2.54
CA ASP A 171 -0.58 6.67 3.68
C ASP A 171 -0.22 7.65 4.80
N ILE A 172 0.41 8.75 4.42
CA ILE A 172 0.80 9.81 5.34
C ILE A 172 -0.44 10.46 5.97
N GLN A 173 -1.46 10.76 5.14
CA GLN A 173 -2.73 11.30 5.62
C GLN A 173 -3.44 10.35 6.59
N MET A 174 -3.46 9.04 6.27
CA MET A 174 -4.03 8.00 7.14
C MET A 174 -3.32 7.95 8.50
N GLY A 175 -1.98 7.95 8.51
CA GLY A 175 -1.17 7.94 9.74
C GLY A 175 -1.40 9.19 10.58
N LYS A 176 -1.32 10.37 9.97
CA LYS A 176 -1.55 11.65 10.65
C LYS A 176 -2.97 11.77 11.19
N GLY A 177 -3.96 11.32 10.43
CA GLY A 177 -5.36 11.30 10.88
C GLY A 177 -5.59 10.43 12.11
N ALA A 178 -4.75 9.42 12.34
CA ALA A 178 -4.76 8.57 13.53
C ALA A 178 -3.86 9.11 14.66
N GLY A 179 -3.13 10.21 14.46
CA GLY A 179 -2.17 10.76 15.42
C GLY A 179 -0.86 9.99 15.51
N ALA A 180 -0.60 9.04 14.59
CA ALA A 180 0.63 8.27 14.53
C ALA A 180 1.75 9.05 13.84
N ARG A 181 3.01 8.68 14.11
CA ARG A 181 4.17 9.14 13.32
C ARG A 181 4.11 8.55 11.92
N THR A 182 4.71 9.24 10.96
CA THR A 182 4.66 8.87 9.55
C THR A 182 6.02 8.93 8.88
N CYS A 183 6.32 7.95 8.04
CA CYS A 183 7.52 7.90 7.21
C CYS A 183 7.13 7.66 5.75
N ALA A 184 7.63 8.49 4.85
CA ALA A 184 7.44 8.30 3.42
C ALA A 184 8.64 7.60 2.80
N VAL A 185 8.40 6.68 1.85
CA VAL A 185 9.44 6.06 1.02
C VAL A 185 9.36 6.61 -0.40
N THR A 186 10.50 6.98 -1.00
CA THR A 186 10.53 7.69 -2.30
C THR A 186 10.70 6.79 -3.51
N TYR A 187 11.00 5.52 -3.31
CA TYR A 187 11.22 4.55 -4.39
C TYR A 187 9.93 3.94 -4.94
N GLY A 188 8.77 4.29 -4.35
CA GLY A 188 7.45 3.80 -4.76
C GLY A 188 6.79 4.59 -5.88
N ASN A 189 5.48 4.86 -5.77
CA ASN A 189 4.67 5.40 -6.85
C ASN A 189 4.55 6.92 -6.87
N ALA A 190 4.59 7.60 -5.71
CA ALA A 190 4.47 9.04 -5.64
C ALA A 190 5.81 9.75 -5.82
N SER A 191 5.76 10.98 -6.32
CA SER A 191 6.95 11.82 -6.39
C SER A 191 7.40 12.27 -4.99
N ARG A 192 8.71 12.51 -4.83
CA ARG A 192 9.25 13.08 -3.58
C ARG A 192 8.58 14.42 -3.21
N ALA A 193 8.19 15.21 -4.21
CA ALA A 193 7.53 16.49 -3.98
C ALA A 193 6.12 16.30 -3.38
N ASP A 194 5.34 15.35 -3.89
CA ASP A 194 4.01 15.04 -3.37
C ASP A 194 4.07 14.46 -1.96
N LEU A 195 5.06 13.59 -1.71
CA LEU A 195 5.30 13.05 -0.37
C LEU A 195 5.69 14.15 0.63
N ALA A 196 6.60 15.04 0.24
CA ALA A 196 6.99 16.16 1.07
C ALA A 196 5.81 17.12 1.35
N ALA A 197 4.94 17.35 0.36
CA ALA A 197 3.72 18.14 0.52
C ALA A 197 2.71 17.52 1.50
N ALA A 198 2.67 16.18 1.61
CA ALA A 198 1.88 15.49 2.63
C ALA A 198 2.42 15.66 4.06
N GLY A 199 3.69 16.12 4.19
CA GLY A 199 4.34 16.47 5.44
C GLY A 199 4.58 15.30 6.38
N PRO A 200 5.22 14.19 5.94
CA PRO A 200 5.59 13.09 6.82
C PRO A 200 6.64 13.54 7.85
N ASP A 201 6.77 12.82 8.97
CA ASP A 201 7.78 13.09 9.99
C ASP A 201 9.19 12.74 9.50
N CYS A 202 9.33 11.76 8.61
CA CYS A 202 10.57 11.42 7.92
C CYS A 202 10.33 10.96 6.48
N ILE A 203 11.37 11.07 5.66
CA ILE A 203 11.40 10.58 4.28
C ILE A 203 12.68 9.78 4.10
N ILE A 204 12.56 8.56 3.56
CA ILE A 204 13.68 7.67 3.27
C ILE A 204 13.70 7.31 1.79
N ASP A 205 14.90 7.04 1.27
CA ASP A 205 15.12 6.72 -0.15
C ASP A 205 15.41 5.22 -0.37
N ASP A 206 15.63 4.48 0.71
CA ASP A 206 15.85 3.03 0.73
C ASP A 206 15.25 2.45 2.02
N PHE A 207 14.64 1.25 1.92
CA PHE A 207 13.96 0.67 3.08
C PHE A 207 14.90 0.33 4.24
N SER A 208 16.19 0.07 3.97
CA SER A 208 17.20 -0.17 5.02
C SER A 208 17.36 1.02 5.97
N GLN A 209 17.08 2.24 5.51
CA GLN A 209 17.14 3.43 6.35
C GLN A 209 16.11 3.46 7.49
N MET A 210 15.13 2.53 7.47
CA MET A 210 14.24 2.31 8.62
C MET A 210 15.01 1.97 9.90
N LEU A 211 16.20 1.39 9.79
CA LEU A 211 17.06 1.04 10.92
C LEU A 211 17.78 2.27 11.52
N ASP A 212 17.86 3.37 10.78
CA ASP A 212 18.55 4.60 11.17
C ASP A 212 17.60 5.68 11.70
N ILE A 213 16.28 5.47 11.58
CA ILE A 213 15.28 6.42 12.06
C ILE A 213 15.28 6.41 13.60
N ASP A 214 15.29 7.62 14.20
CA ASP A 214 15.04 7.75 15.64
C ASP A 214 13.59 7.36 15.95
N LEU A 215 13.41 6.17 16.52
CA LEU A 215 12.12 5.61 16.94
C LEU A 215 11.87 5.75 18.46
N THR A 216 12.71 6.52 19.17
CA THR A 216 12.56 6.76 20.62
C THR A 216 11.39 7.69 20.98
#